data_953909ebed204b4b2e6bcbd2650962b2
#
_entry.id   953909ebed204b4b2e6bcbd2650962b2
#
_cell.length_a   1.000
_cell.length_b   1.000
_cell.length_c   1.000
_cell.angle_alpha   90.00
_cell.angle_beta   90.00
_cell.angle_gamma   90.00
#
_symmetry.space_group_name_H-M   'P 1'
#
loop_
_entity.id
_entity.type
_entity.pdbx_description
1 polymer ?
#
loop_
_entity_poly.entity_id
_entity_poly.type
_entity_poly.pdbx_seq_one_letter_code
_entity_poly.pdbx_strand_id
1 'polypeptide(L)'
;MDVSPLPPYLGPVSSPTEPSRTPDFLNHDRPPVPDIVVPRGVQPFHLRDKPVRGRLVRLGALADALLTRHDNDPAVTTLAGQALALTAGLAAALKFRGSFSLQAKGDGPVPMLLADCTDSGALRGYARADAEKLAPHLADGATPTAAAMLGQGYLAFTCDQGPEMERYQGLVAIEGDSLTEMTGSYFRHSEQLATHVHLACARTPSGWRAAALILERVAGAGGVGEELDEDAQDDAWRTALALAATLTDTELLDDTLPGERLLHRLFHLEGLALDRARALSYGCRCSRARLSGVLAGFGADDLDHMAEDGVITMTCEFCNLGFRFDRSDITSAEQG
;
A
#
# COMPACT_ATOMS: atom_id res chain seq x y z
N MET A 1 -9.55 -22.98 -13.60
CA MET A 1 -9.15 -21.59 -13.80
C MET A 1 -7.63 -21.59 -13.71
N ASP A 2 -7.00 -21.29 -14.82
CA ASP A 2 -5.54 -21.41 -14.97
C ASP A 2 -4.90 -20.20 -14.30
N VAL A 3 -4.18 -20.41 -13.20
CA VAL A 3 -3.49 -19.37 -12.45
C VAL A 3 -2.03 -19.40 -12.92
N SER A 4 -1.70 -18.55 -13.88
CA SER A 4 -0.31 -18.42 -14.32
C SER A 4 0.54 -17.75 -13.21
N PRO A 5 1.71 -18.32 -12.85
CA PRO A 5 2.60 -17.73 -11.85
C PRO A 5 3.22 -16.41 -12.36
N LEU A 6 3.61 -15.53 -11.43
CA LEU A 6 4.32 -14.28 -11.74
C LEU A 6 5.52 -14.54 -12.65
N PRO A 7 5.79 -13.67 -13.65
CA PRO A 7 6.89 -13.89 -14.58
C PRO A 7 8.25 -13.92 -13.88
N PRO A 8 9.17 -14.79 -14.32
CA PRO A 8 10.48 -14.96 -13.71
C PRO A 8 11.34 -13.69 -13.81
N TYR A 9 12.11 -13.48 -12.79
CA TYR A 9 13.09 -12.40 -12.59
C TYR A 9 13.96 -12.15 -13.83
N LEU A 10 13.79 -11.00 -14.48
CA LEU A 10 14.69 -10.51 -15.53
C LEU A 10 15.77 -9.61 -14.90
N GLY A 11 17.02 -9.83 -15.31
CA GLY A 11 18.25 -9.25 -14.79
C GLY A 11 18.35 -7.72 -14.72
N PRO A 12 19.52 -7.14 -14.34
CA PRO A 12 19.66 -5.73 -13.97
C PRO A 12 19.45 -4.81 -15.18
N VAL A 13 18.49 -3.89 -15.06
CA VAL A 13 18.34 -2.78 -16.01
C VAL A 13 18.84 -1.51 -15.33
N SER A 14 19.90 -0.99 -15.91
CA SER A 14 20.49 0.32 -15.63
C SER A 14 19.58 1.46 -16.10
N SER A 15 19.60 2.53 -15.36
CA SER A 15 19.29 3.94 -15.59
C SER A 15 18.17 4.50 -14.72
N PRO A 16 18.41 5.62 -14.04
CA PRO A 16 17.37 6.30 -13.27
C PRO A 16 16.40 6.94 -14.25
N THR A 17 15.20 6.38 -14.34
CA THR A 17 14.10 7.07 -15.03
C THR A 17 13.70 8.24 -14.16
N GLU A 18 13.78 9.44 -14.69
CA GLU A 18 13.21 10.65 -14.07
C GLU A 18 11.76 10.38 -13.65
N PRO A 19 11.31 10.94 -12.51
CA PRO A 19 9.92 10.82 -12.12
C PRO A 19 9.04 11.32 -13.26
N SER A 20 8.07 10.51 -13.67
CA SER A 20 7.08 10.86 -14.67
C SER A 20 6.43 12.18 -14.25
N ARG A 21 6.89 13.29 -14.80
CA ARG A 21 6.28 14.61 -14.60
C ARG A 21 4.92 14.56 -15.27
N THR A 22 3.87 14.62 -14.47
CA THR A 22 2.54 14.97 -15.01
C THR A 22 2.69 16.25 -15.80
N PRO A 23 2.26 16.30 -17.07
CA PRO A 23 2.38 17.50 -17.87
C PRO A 23 1.80 18.71 -17.11
N ASP A 24 2.52 19.84 -17.12
CA ASP A 24 2.17 21.04 -16.33
C ASP A 24 0.75 21.55 -16.57
N PHE A 25 0.19 21.36 -17.77
CA PHE A 25 -1.18 21.75 -18.07
C PHE A 25 -2.25 20.97 -17.29
N LEU A 26 -1.93 19.77 -16.76
CA LEU A 26 -2.83 18.99 -15.91
C LEU A 26 -2.76 19.42 -14.43
N ASN A 27 -1.80 20.26 -14.06
CA ASN A 27 -1.61 20.73 -12.69
C ASN A 27 -2.30 22.04 -12.37
N HIS A 28 -2.71 22.84 -13.36
CA HIS A 28 -3.23 24.19 -13.14
C HIS A 28 -4.56 24.25 -12.37
N ASP A 29 -5.35 23.16 -12.37
CA ASP A 29 -6.62 23.06 -11.64
C ASP A 29 -6.56 22.04 -10.49
N ARG A 30 -5.37 21.73 -10.04
CA ARG A 30 -5.21 20.79 -8.93
C ARG A 30 -5.10 21.57 -7.62
N PRO A 31 -5.88 21.16 -6.58
CA PRO A 31 -5.68 21.72 -5.24
C PRO A 31 -4.25 21.46 -4.76
N PRO A 32 -3.71 22.35 -3.90
CA PRO A 32 -2.38 22.14 -3.34
C PRO A 32 -2.34 20.79 -2.61
N VAL A 33 -1.54 19.86 -3.13
CA VAL A 33 -1.23 18.58 -2.48
C VAL A 33 0.06 18.74 -1.70
N PRO A 34 0.23 18.01 -0.59
CA PRO A 34 1.49 18.01 0.13
C PRO A 34 2.63 17.55 -0.79
N ASP A 35 3.67 18.38 -0.90
CA ASP A 35 4.93 17.99 -1.56
C ASP A 35 5.81 17.26 -0.54
N ILE A 36 5.40 16.03 -0.22
CA ILE A 36 6.10 15.19 0.76
C ILE A 36 6.74 14.03 0.05
N VAL A 37 8.06 13.95 0.18
CA VAL A 37 8.88 12.84 -0.30
C VAL A 37 9.65 12.26 0.88
N VAL A 38 9.57 10.93 1.02
CA VAL A 38 10.38 10.14 1.97
C VAL A 38 11.45 9.42 1.16
N PRO A 39 12.71 9.94 1.10
CA PRO A 39 13.72 9.44 0.17
C PRO A 39 14.10 7.97 0.38
N ARG A 40 13.98 7.50 1.62
CA ARG A 40 14.24 6.11 2.02
C ARG A 40 12.98 5.45 2.57
N GLY A 41 11.84 5.72 1.93
CA GLY A 41 10.55 5.18 2.35
C GLY A 41 10.48 3.67 2.29
N VAL A 42 11.22 3.05 1.35
CA VAL A 42 11.45 1.61 1.33
C VAL A 42 12.94 1.34 1.26
N GLN A 43 13.48 0.57 2.20
CA GLN A 43 14.85 0.08 2.22
C GLN A 43 14.84 -1.43 1.97
N PRO A 44 15.09 -1.87 0.72
CA PRO A 44 15.29 -3.28 0.41
C PRO A 44 16.63 -3.75 0.96
N PHE A 45 16.71 -5.04 1.30
CA PHE A 45 17.92 -5.69 1.77
C PHE A 45 17.87 -7.20 1.49
N HIS A 46 19.00 -7.84 1.61
CA HIS A 46 19.11 -9.30 1.59
C HIS A 46 20.16 -9.78 2.59
N LEU A 47 20.09 -11.03 2.95
CA LEU A 47 21.11 -11.69 3.74
C LEU A 47 22.03 -12.47 2.78
N ARG A 48 23.33 -12.10 2.79
CA ARG A 48 24.32 -12.70 1.87
C ARG A 48 24.40 -14.19 2.06
N ASP A 49 24.47 -14.91 0.96
CA ASP A 49 24.56 -16.38 0.93
C ASP A 49 23.39 -17.11 1.61
N LYS A 50 22.27 -16.40 1.84
CA LYS A 50 21.06 -16.94 2.46
C LYS A 50 19.83 -16.67 1.60
N PRO A 51 18.84 -17.56 1.56
CA PRO A 51 17.65 -17.40 0.74
C PRO A 51 16.65 -16.42 1.38
N VAL A 52 17.12 -15.27 1.88
CA VAL A 52 16.30 -14.29 2.58
C VAL A 52 16.47 -12.92 1.98
N ARG A 53 15.36 -12.34 1.53
CA ARG A 53 15.25 -10.94 1.15
C ARG A 53 14.25 -10.24 2.05
N GLY A 54 14.44 -8.94 2.24
CA GLY A 54 13.53 -8.16 3.04
C GLY A 54 13.37 -6.73 2.54
N ARG A 55 12.37 -6.07 3.09
CA ARG A 55 12.08 -4.65 2.89
C ARG A 55 11.64 -4.04 4.21
N LEU A 56 12.34 -3.00 4.60
CA LEU A 56 11.90 -2.13 5.68
C LEU A 56 11.18 -0.93 5.03
N VAL A 57 9.92 -0.75 5.37
CA VAL A 57 9.09 0.36 4.91
C VAL A 57 8.86 1.31 6.07
N ARG A 58 9.08 2.60 5.87
CA ARG A 58 8.75 3.66 6.82
C ARG A 58 8.14 4.83 6.07
N LEU A 59 6.89 5.11 6.35
CA LEU A 59 6.19 6.21 5.69
C LEU A 59 6.54 7.59 6.29
N GLY A 60 7.03 7.64 7.52
CA GLY A 60 7.38 8.90 8.18
C GLY A 60 6.24 9.91 8.16
N ALA A 61 6.53 11.18 7.85
CA ALA A 61 5.53 12.25 7.75
C ALA A 61 4.50 12.03 6.61
N LEU A 62 4.81 11.19 5.63
CA LEU A 62 3.87 10.83 4.57
C LEU A 62 2.64 10.11 5.12
N ALA A 63 2.81 9.27 6.17
CA ALA A 63 1.69 8.61 6.83
C ALA A 63 0.69 9.64 7.38
N ASP A 64 1.17 10.64 8.11
CA ASP A 64 0.32 11.69 8.66
C ASP A 64 -0.42 12.46 7.57
N ALA A 65 0.28 12.86 6.52
CA ALA A 65 -0.30 13.59 5.40
C ALA A 65 -1.38 12.81 4.64
N LEU A 66 -1.28 11.48 4.58
CA LEU A 66 -2.28 10.62 3.96
C LEU A 66 -3.46 10.34 4.89
N LEU A 67 -3.17 9.99 6.14
CA LEU A 67 -4.17 9.49 7.10
C LEU A 67 -5.05 10.59 7.70
N THR A 68 -4.52 11.82 7.85
CA THR A 68 -5.29 12.96 8.37
C THR A 68 -6.25 13.59 7.35
N ARG A 69 -6.32 13.07 6.11
CA ARG A 69 -7.30 13.52 5.10
C ARG A 69 -8.73 13.10 5.40
N HIS A 70 -8.88 12.05 6.17
CA HIS A 70 -10.17 11.49 6.55
C HIS A 70 -10.33 11.60 8.07
N ASP A 71 -11.51 11.97 8.51
CA ASP A 71 -11.87 12.01 9.93
C ASP A 71 -12.38 10.62 10.38
N ASN A 72 -11.51 9.63 10.27
CA ASN A 72 -11.78 8.27 10.67
C ASN A 72 -11.42 8.03 12.14
N ASP A 73 -12.13 7.08 12.77
CA ASP A 73 -11.73 6.56 14.08
C ASP A 73 -10.27 6.09 14.07
N PRO A 74 -9.52 6.22 15.18
CA PRO A 74 -8.13 5.77 15.28
C PRO A 74 -7.91 4.31 14.89
N ALA A 75 -8.86 3.41 15.15
CA ALA A 75 -8.74 1.99 14.75
C ALA A 75 -8.78 1.84 13.21
N VAL A 76 -9.67 2.54 12.54
CA VAL A 76 -9.77 2.57 11.08
C VAL A 76 -8.53 3.23 10.46
N THR A 77 -8.06 4.32 11.06
CA THR A 77 -6.85 5.03 10.63
C THR A 77 -5.62 4.13 10.75
N THR A 78 -5.52 3.35 11.84
CA THR A 78 -4.45 2.36 12.05
C THR A 78 -4.48 1.29 10.94
N LEU A 79 -5.64 0.72 10.66
CA LEU A 79 -5.82 -0.26 9.59
C LEU A 79 -5.41 0.31 8.21
N ALA A 80 -5.82 1.54 7.92
CA ALA A 80 -5.44 2.22 6.67
C ALA A 80 -3.94 2.46 6.57
N GLY A 81 -3.28 2.85 7.66
CA GLY A 81 -1.84 3.06 7.72
C GLY A 81 -1.04 1.75 7.51
N GLN A 82 -1.51 0.65 8.11
CA GLN A 82 -0.94 -0.68 7.90
C GLN A 82 -1.06 -1.10 6.42
N ALA A 83 -2.23 -0.89 5.80
CA ALA A 83 -2.45 -1.18 4.38
C ALA A 83 -1.53 -0.35 3.47
N LEU A 84 -1.34 0.94 3.77
CA LEU A 84 -0.41 1.81 3.03
C LEU A 84 1.03 1.30 3.10
N ALA A 85 1.51 0.95 4.31
CA ALA A 85 2.88 0.45 4.50
C ALA A 85 3.08 -0.90 3.79
N LEU A 86 2.12 -1.82 3.91
CA LEU A 86 2.12 -3.10 3.22
C LEU A 86 2.17 -2.92 1.71
N THR A 87 1.29 -2.09 1.15
CA THR A 87 1.21 -1.81 -0.29
C THR A 87 2.51 -1.24 -0.84
N ALA A 88 3.12 -0.28 -0.13
CA ALA A 88 4.42 0.28 -0.52
C ALA A 88 5.53 -0.77 -0.55
N GLY A 89 5.55 -1.68 0.44
CA GLY A 89 6.54 -2.75 0.52
C GLY A 89 6.36 -3.80 -0.57
N LEU A 90 5.13 -4.20 -0.87
CA LEU A 90 4.83 -5.17 -1.93
C LEU A 90 5.08 -4.58 -3.32
N ALA A 91 4.67 -3.34 -3.57
CA ALA A 91 4.98 -2.64 -4.83
C ALA A 91 6.49 -2.54 -5.08
N ALA A 92 7.28 -2.35 -4.03
CA ALA A 92 8.74 -2.27 -4.15
C ALA A 92 9.41 -3.62 -4.51
N ALA A 93 8.73 -4.75 -4.31
CA ALA A 93 9.22 -6.08 -4.70
C ALA A 93 9.11 -6.33 -6.21
N LEU A 94 8.13 -5.73 -6.83
CA LEU A 94 7.74 -6.01 -8.20
C LEU A 94 8.49 -5.12 -9.20
N LYS A 95 8.78 -5.66 -10.37
CA LYS A 95 9.24 -4.90 -11.53
C LYS A 95 8.06 -4.70 -12.46
N PHE A 96 7.41 -3.56 -12.36
CA PHE A 96 6.25 -3.21 -13.19
C PHE A 96 6.30 -1.74 -13.59
N ARG A 97 5.49 -1.37 -14.57
CA ARG A 97 5.15 0.03 -14.86
C ARG A 97 3.66 0.20 -14.62
N GLY A 98 3.28 1.22 -13.87
CA GLY A 98 1.87 1.46 -13.54
C GLY A 98 1.60 1.52 -12.05
N SER A 99 0.60 0.79 -11.56
CA SER A 99 0.26 0.80 -10.14
C SER A 99 0.01 -0.60 -9.56
N PHE A 100 0.40 -0.74 -8.31
CA PHE A 100 0.07 -1.89 -7.47
C PHE A 100 -0.89 -1.44 -6.38
N SER A 101 -1.99 -2.17 -6.20
CA SER A 101 -3.00 -1.85 -5.19
C SER A 101 -3.35 -3.05 -4.32
N LEU A 102 -3.62 -2.75 -3.05
CA LEU A 102 -4.28 -3.61 -2.09
C LEU A 102 -5.69 -3.04 -1.86
N GLN A 103 -6.69 -3.86 -2.09
CA GLN A 103 -8.09 -3.54 -1.83
C GLN A 103 -8.69 -4.59 -0.92
N ALA A 104 -9.30 -4.17 0.19
CA ALA A 104 -10.21 -5.02 0.95
C ALA A 104 -11.63 -4.56 0.70
N LYS A 105 -12.51 -5.53 0.41
CA LYS A 105 -13.95 -5.32 0.28
C LYS A 105 -14.68 -6.34 1.14
N GLY A 106 -15.51 -5.85 2.05
CA GLY A 106 -16.26 -6.69 2.97
C GLY A 106 -17.60 -6.09 3.37
N ASP A 107 -18.30 -6.77 4.24
CA ASP A 107 -19.64 -6.38 4.73
C ASP A 107 -19.61 -5.77 6.15
N GLY A 108 -18.41 -5.66 6.73
CA GLY A 108 -18.20 -5.11 8.07
C GLY A 108 -18.30 -3.59 8.15
N PRO A 109 -17.96 -3.02 9.34
CA PRO A 109 -17.93 -1.57 9.57
C PRO A 109 -17.03 -0.78 8.61
N VAL A 110 -16.00 -1.42 8.06
CA VAL A 110 -15.09 -0.85 7.04
C VAL A 110 -15.29 -1.61 5.73
N PRO A 111 -16.35 -1.30 4.96
CA PRO A 111 -16.68 -2.05 3.76
C PRO A 111 -15.68 -1.88 2.62
N MET A 112 -14.81 -0.87 2.70
CA MET A 112 -13.79 -0.60 1.69
C MET A 112 -12.52 -0.05 2.34
N LEU A 113 -11.41 -0.71 2.03
CA LEU A 113 -10.05 -0.25 2.31
C LEU A 113 -9.26 -0.34 1.01
N LEU A 114 -8.59 0.73 0.62
CA LEU A 114 -7.78 0.77 -0.60
C LEU A 114 -6.48 1.49 -0.35
N ALA A 115 -5.38 0.87 -0.73
CA ALA A 115 -4.07 1.47 -0.83
C ALA A 115 -3.48 1.20 -2.23
N ASP A 116 -2.84 2.20 -2.83
CA ASP A 116 -2.31 2.15 -4.20
C ASP A 116 -0.94 2.82 -4.21
N CYS A 117 0.03 2.16 -4.85
CA CYS A 117 1.40 2.65 -4.99
C CYS A 117 1.85 2.50 -6.45
N THR A 118 2.36 3.58 -7.05
CA THR A 118 2.93 3.51 -8.40
C THR A 118 4.33 2.91 -8.40
N ASP A 119 4.80 2.54 -9.57
CA ASP A 119 6.19 2.14 -9.84
C ASP A 119 7.22 3.21 -9.43
N SER A 120 6.82 4.50 -9.45
CA SER A 120 7.63 5.63 -8.98
C SER A 120 7.54 5.90 -7.47
N GLY A 121 6.72 5.15 -6.71
CA GLY A 121 6.56 5.30 -5.27
C GLY A 121 5.51 6.34 -4.84
N ALA A 122 4.64 6.78 -5.76
CA ALA A 122 3.52 7.66 -5.41
C ALA A 122 2.42 6.85 -4.72
N LEU A 123 2.24 7.09 -3.41
CA LEU A 123 1.37 6.33 -2.51
C LEU A 123 0.10 7.10 -2.18
N ARG A 124 -1.03 6.43 -2.19
CA ARG A 124 -2.34 6.95 -1.77
C ARG A 124 -3.21 5.83 -1.21
N GLY A 125 -4.19 6.17 -0.42
CA GLY A 125 -5.15 5.20 0.10
C GLY A 125 -6.25 5.87 0.87
N TYR A 126 -7.30 5.11 1.15
CA TYR A 126 -8.40 5.50 2.02
C TYR A 126 -9.09 4.28 2.62
N ALA A 127 -9.83 4.51 3.69
CA ALA A 127 -10.78 3.55 4.22
C ALA A 127 -12.14 4.25 4.32
N ARG A 128 -13.20 3.57 3.90
CA ARG A 128 -14.58 4.01 4.13
C ARG A 128 -15.08 3.28 5.37
N ALA A 129 -15.54 4.02 6.36
CA ALA A 129 -16.10 3.48 7.57
C ALA A 129 -17.58 3.86 7.71
N ASP A 130 -18.37 2.94 8.22
CA ASP A 130 -19.73 3.14 8.69
C ASP A 130 -19.68 3.32 10.21
N ALA A 131 -19.85 4.56 10.68
CA ALA A 131 -19.71 4.90 12.08
C ALA A 131 -20.75 4.19 12.97
N GLU A 132 -21.96 3.96 12.48
CA GLU A 132 -23.00 3.27 13.23
C GLU A 132 -22.66 1.79 13.43
N LYS A 133 -22.17 1.13 12.39
CA LYS A 133 -21.70 -0.25 12.48
C LYS A 133 -20.41 -0.39 13.30
N LEU A 134 -19.55 0.63 13.29
CA LEU A 134 -18.29 0.60 14.02
C LEU A 134 -18.47 0.79 15.53
N ALA A 135 -19.43 1.62 15.95
CA ALA A 135 -19.62 1.98 17.35
C ALA A 135 -19.73 0.78 18.32
N PRO A 136 -20.45 -0.31 18.01
CA PRO A 136 -20.50 -1.48 18.88
C PRO A 136 -19.14 -2.17 19.08
N HIS A 137 -18.26 -2.14 18.06
CA HIS A 137 -16.92 -2.74 18.12
C HIS A 137 -15.93 -1.93 18.96
N LEU A 138 -16.23 -0.67 19.24
CA LEU A 138 -15.42 0.24 20.05
C LEU A 138 -15.93 0.35 21.50
N ALA A 139 -17.11 -0.18 21.81
CA ALA A 139 -17.80 0.04 23.07
C ALA A 139 -17.00 -0.41 24.31
N ASP A 140 -16.22 -1.47 24.20
CA ASP A 140 -15.42 -2.01 25.29
C ASP A 140 -14.03 -1.36 25.42
N GLY A 141 -13.72 -0.35 24.62
CA GLY A 141 -12.42 0.32 24.58
C GLY A 141 -11.28 -0.54 24.00
N ALA A 142 -11.58 -1.73 23.50
CA ALA A 142 -10.64 -2.57 22.80
C ALA A 142 -10.51 -2.13 21.33
N THR A 143 -9.31 -2.27 20.76
CA THR A 143 -9.11 -2.06 19.32
C THR A 143 -9.65 -3.26 18.56
N PRO A 144 -10.65 -3.09 17.66
CA PRO A 144 -11.19 -4.20 16.89
C PRO A 144 -10.13 -4.78 15.95
N THR A 145 -10.21 -6.09 15.71
CA THR A 145 -9.34 -6.77 14.74
C THR A 145 -9.64 -6.32 13.32
N ALA A 146 -8.70 -6.51 12.39
CA ALA A 146 -8.94 -6.21 10.98
C ALA A 146 -10.14 -7.01 10.43
N ALA A 147 -10.28 -8.29 10.83
CA ALA A 147 -11.44 -9.10 10.45
C ALA A 147 -12.75 -8.53 10.99
N ALA A 148 -12.79 -8.10 12.24
CA ALA A 148 -14.00 -7.49 12.83
C ALA A 148 -14.38 -6.17 12.12
N MET A 149 -13.40 -5.40 11.68
CA MET A 149 -13.62 -4.16 10.93
C MET A 149 -14.04 -4.41 9.47
N LEU A 150 -13.43 -5.35 8.80
CA LEU A 150 -13.69 -5.62 7.37
C LEU A 150 -14.91 -6.53 7.16
N GLY A 151 -15.20 -7.43 8.10
CA GLY A 151 -16.28 -8.43 7.97
C GLY A 151 -15.92 -9.54 6.98
N GLN A 152 -16.95 -10.19 6.43
CA GLN A 152 -16.79 -11.19 5.41
C GLN A 152 -16.54 -10.55 4.05
N GLY A 153 -15.58 -11.09 3.29
CA GLY A 153 -15.21 -10.52 2.01
C GLY A 153 -13.86 -11.02 1.50
N TYR A 154 -13.13 -10.15 0.81
CA TYR A 154 -11.86 -10.50 0.21
C TYR A 154 -10.86 -9.35 0.24
N LEU A 155 -9.56 -9.72 0.23
CA LEU A 155 -8.48 -8.86 -0.16
C LEU A 155 -8.11 -9.16 -1.62
N ALA A 156 -7.89 -8.10 -2.40
CA ALA A 156 -7.37 -8.16 -3.76
C ALA A 156 -6.02 -7.46 -3.84
N PHE A 157 -5.03 -8.16 -4.37
CA PHE A 157 -3.74 -7.61 -4.74
C PHE A 157 -3.70 -7.46 -6.25
N THR A 158 -3.63 -6.24 -6.75
CA THR A 158 -3.76 -5.97 -8.19
C THR A 158 -2.53 -5.23 -8.70
N CYS A 159 -1.89 -5.78 -9.73
CA CYS A 159 -0.85 -5.11 -10.50
C CYS A 159 -1.47 -4.66 -11.84
N ASP A 160 -1.62 -3.35 -12.02
CA ASP A 160 -2.16 -2.73 -13.23
C ASP A 160 -1.02 -2.08 -13.99
N GLN A 161 -0.69 -2.65 -15.15
CA GLN A 161 0.40 -2.22 -16.02
C GLN A 161 -0.08 -1.39 -17.22
N GLY A 162 -1.33 -0.94 -17.18
CA GLY A 162 -1.94 -0.12 -18.24
C GLY A 162 -2.77 -0.95 -19.23
N PRO A 163 -3.39 -0.25 -20.21
CA PRO A 163 -4.42 -0.85 -21.07
C PRO A 163 -3.90 -1.89 -22.05
N GLU A 164 -2.60 -1.92 -22.33
CA GLU A 164 -1.98 -2.87 -23.27
C GLU A 164 -1.48 -4.16 -22.60
N MET A 165 -1.56 -4.24 -21.27
CA MET A 165 -1.10 -5.39 -20.49
C MET A 165 -2.26 -5.98 -19.70
N GLU A 166 -2.26 -7.31 -19.56
CA GLU A 166 -3.23 -7.98 -18.71
C GLU A 166 -3.02 -7.56 -17.24
N ARG A 167 -4.12 -7.23 -16.58
CA ARG A 167 -4.13 -6.94 -15.15
C ARG A 167 -3.98 -8.24 -14.38
N TYR A 168 -2.91 -8.34 -13.59
CA TYR A 168 -2.76 -9.44 -12.65
C TYR A 168 -3.51 -9.12 -11.35
N GLN A 169 -4.31 -10.05 -10.87
CA GLN A 169 -5.04 -9.91 -9.62
C GLN A 169 -5.04 -11.23 -8.83
N GLY A 170 -4.52 -11.16 -7.61
CA GLY A 170 -4.65 -12.21 -6.62
C GLY A 170 -5.76 -11.88 -5.62
N LEU A 171 -6.57 -12.88 -5.28
CA LEU A 171 -7.68 -12.75 -4.34
C LEU A 171 -7.47 -13.70 -3.16
N VAL A 172 -7.76 -13.21 -1.95
CA VAL A 172 -7.79 -14.04 -0.74
C VAL A 172 -9.00 -13.64 0.12
N ALA A 173 -9.64 -14.62 0.74
CA ALA A 173 -10.72 -14.36 1.70
C ALA A 173 -10.19 -13.57 2.90
N ILE A 174 -11.07 -12.78 3.52
CA ILE A 174 -10.78 -12.10 4.79
C ILE A 174 -10.87 -13.16 5.90
N GLU A 175 -9.73 -13.78 6.19
CA GLU A 175 -9.57 -14.82 7.22
C GLU A 175 -8.37 -14.50 8.10
N GLY A 176 -8.50 -14.70 9.41
CA GLY A 176 -7.50 -14.28 10.40
C GLY A 176 -7.76 -12.87 10.94
N ASP A 177 -7.13 -12.53 12.06
CA ASP A 177 -7.43 -11.33 12.83
C ASP A 177 -6.75 -10.05 12.32
N SER A 178 -5.74 -10.17 11.45
CA SER A 178 -4.91 -9.06 11.02
C SER A 178 -4.61 -9.08 9.51
N LEU A 179 -4.28 -7.90 8.94
CA LEU A 179 -3.76 -7.81 7.57
C LEU A 179 -2.49 -8.65 7.37
N THR A 180 -1.70 -8.82 8.42
CA THR A 180 -0.49 -9.68 8.41
C THR A 180 -0.86 -11.12 8.14
N GLU A 181 -1.85 -11.67 8.86
CA GLU A 181 -2.31 -13.05 8.69
C GLU A 181 -2.95 -13.28 7.33
N MET A 182 -3.83 -12.36 6.90
CA MET A 182 -4.47 -12.41 5.59
C MET A 182 -3.44 -12.40 4.45
N THR A 183 -2.44 -11.51 4.55
CA THR A 183 -1.35 -11.42 3.58
C THR A 183 -0.49 -12.67 3.58
N GLY A 184 -0.15 -13.20 4.75
CA GLY A 184 0.59 -14.45 4.88
C GLY A 184 -0.15 -15.65 4.30
N SER A 185 -1.48 -15.69 4.43
CA SER A 185 -2.35 -16.68 3.80
C SER A 185 -2.27 -16.59 2.28
N TYR A 186 -2.38 -15.38 1.71
CA TYR A 186 -2.25 -15.15 0.27
C TYR A 186 -0.90 -15.67 -0.26
N PHE A 187 0.22 -15.29 0.35
CA PHE A 187 1.54 -15.70 -0.12
C PHE A 187 1.75 -17.21 -0.04
N ARG A 188 1.26 -17.86 1.01
CA ARG A 188 1.37 -19.32 1.14
C ARG A 188 0.55 -20.09 0.11
N HIS A 189 -0.71 -19.67 -0.12
CA HIS A 189 -1.64 -20.46 -0.93
C HIS A 189 -1.63 -20.08 -2.41
N SER A 190 -1.42 -18.81 -2.74
CA SER A 190 -1.46 -18.31 -4.12
C SER A 190 -0.08 -18.19 -4.74
N GLU A 191 0.91 -17.68 -4.00
CA GLU A 191 2.26 -17.44 -4.53
C GLU A 191 3.25 -18.56 -4.17
N GLN A 192 2.87 -19.49 -3.27
CA GLN A 192 3.73 -20.56 -2.73
C GLN A 192 5.05 -20.03 -2.15
N LEU A 193 4.99 -18.81 -1.61
CA LEU A 193 6.13 -18.08 -1.07
C LEU A 193 6.05 -17.98 0.46
N ALA A 194 7.09 -18.43 1.15
CA ALA A 194 7.20 -18.21 2.59
C ALA A 194 7.54 -16.74 2.84
N THR A 195 6.60 -16.03 3.49
CA THR A 195 6.69 -14.59 3.76
C THR A 195 6.38 -14.33 5.22
N HIS A 196 7.13 -13.38 5.81
CA HIS A 196 6.83 -12.82 7.12
C HIS A 196 6.57 -11.33 6.98
N VAL A 197 5.51 -10.85 7.61
CA VAL A 197 5.10 -9.45 7.57
C VAL A 197 4.88 -8.97 8.99
N HIS A 198 5.50 -7.85 9.36
CA HIS A 198 5.24 -7.12 10.59
C HIS A 198 4.76 -5.72 10.20
N LEU A 199 3.55 -5.36 10.59
CA LEU A 199 2.92 -4.08 10.28
C LEU A 199 2.71 -3.29 11.57
N ALA A 200 3.09 -2.02 11.56
CA ALA A 200 2.82 -1.10 12.66
C ALA A 200 2.25 0.21 12.13
N CYS A 201 1.25 0.74 12.82
CA CYS A 201 0.73 2.08 12.62
C CYS A 201 0.22 2.62 13.94
N ALA A 202 0.66 3.82 14.30
CA ALA A 202 0.21 4.49 15.53
C ALA A 202 0.32 6.00 15.40
N ARG A 203 -0.43 6.70 16.26
CA ARG A 203 -0.29 8.14 16.45
C ARG A 203 0.85 8.41 17.44
N THR A 204 1.88 9.09 16.99
CA THR A 204 3.03 9.54 17.78
C THR A 204 2.88 11.03 18.11
N PRO A 205 3.74 11.62 18.98
CA PRO A 205 3.77 13.06 19.17
C PRO A 205 4.00 13.87 17.89
N SER A 206 4.62 13.26 16.88
CA SER A 206 4.90 13.89 15.58
C SER A 206 3.82 13.61 14.52
N GLY A 207 2.65 13.08 14.89
CA GLY A 207 1.55 12.68 14.01
C GLY A 207 1.53 11.17 13.75
N TRP A 208 0.72 10.75 12.78
CA TRP A 208 0.61 9.34 12.40
C TRP A 208 1.90 8.81 11.78
N ARG A 209 2.28 7.62 12.17
CA ARG A 209 3.39 6.86 11.59
C ARG A 209 2.90 5.48 11.19
N ALA A 210 3.38 5.00 10.04
CA ALA A 210 3.09 3.66 9.57
C ALA A 210 4.34 3.05 8.96
N ALA A 211 4.57 1.78 9.22
CA ALA A 211 5.77 1.07 8.80
C ALA A 211 5.50 -0.42 8.63
N ALA A 212 6.40 -1.10 7.90
CA ALA A 212 6.38 -2.55 7.72
C ALA A 212 7.80 -3.12 7.66
N LEU A 213 7.98 -4.32 8.20
CA LEU A 213 9.08 -5.21 7.88
C LEU A 213 8.51 -6.42 7.13
N ILE A 214 9.00 -6.65 5.93
CA ILE A 214 8.59 -7.78 5.08
C ILE A 214 9.83 -8.63 4.82
N LEU A 215 9.76 -9.93 5.11
CA LEU A 215 10.78 -10.91 4.74
C LEU A 215 10.17 -11.92 3.77
N GLU A 216 10.95 -12.35 2.81
CA GLU A 216 10.60 -13.38 1.84
C GLU A 216 11.71 -14.40 1.77
N ARG A 217 11.34 -15.68 1.81
CA ARG A 217 12.24 -16.75 1.45
C ARG A 217 12.26 -16.88 -0.07
N VAL A 218 13.39 -16.63 -0.68
CA VAL A 218 13.57 -16.79 -2.11
C VAL A 218 14.20 -18.12 -2.41
N ALA A 219 13.84 -18.75 -3.54
CA ALA A 219 14.56 -19.94 -4.03
C ALA A 219 16.04 -19.58 -4.20
N GLY A 220 16.93 -20.49 -3.88
CA GLY A 220 18.38 -20.29 -3.75
C GLY A 220 18.92 -19.28 -4.78
N ALA A 221 19.55 -18.23 -4.29
CA ALA A 221 20.12 -17.20 -5.15
C ALA A 221 21.24 -17.86 -5.95
N GLY A 222 21.02 -18.11 -7.24
CA GLY A 222 22.05 -18.50 -8.18
C GLY A 222 23.14 -17.43 -8.24
N GLY A 223 23.99 -17.40 -7.26
CA GLY A 223 25.23 -16.60 -7.16
C GLY A 223 26.43 -17.56 -7.17
N VAL A 224 27.59 -17.04 -7.46
CA VAL A 224 28.86 -17.76 -7.51
C VAL A 224 29.30 -18.13 -6.06
N GLY A 225 28.56 -19.02 -5.39
CA GLY A 225 28.80 -19.56 -4.06
C GLY A 225 28.29 -20.99 -3.98
N GLU A 226 28.78 -21.78 -3.04
CA GLU A 226 28.23 -23.12 -2.76
C GLU A 226 26.75 -22.95 -2.41
N GLU A 227 25.85 -23.64 -3.14
CA GLU A 227 24.44 -23.70 -2.79
C GLU A 227 24.31 -24.32 -1.41
N LEU A 228 23.67 -23.60 -0.48
CA LEU A 228 23.28 -24.16 0.79
C LEU A 228 22.35 -25.36 0.56
N ASP A 229 22.56 -26.44 1.31
CA ASP A 229 21.61 -27.53 1.32
C ASP A 229 20.26 -27.07 1.91
N GLU A 230 19.22 -27.88 1.76
CA GLU A 230 17.86 -27.54 2.16
C GLU A 230 17.77 -27.29 3.68
N ASP A 231 18.47 -28.07 4.48
CA ASP A 231 18.49 -27.92 5.93
C ASP A 231 19.11 -26.59 6.37
N ALA A 232 20.21 -26.18 5.73
CA ALA A 232 20.87 -24.90 5.99
C ALA A 232 20.02 -23.71 5.51
N GLN A 233 19.29 -23.85 4.40
CA GLN A 233 18.33 -22.83 3.94
C GLN A 233 17.16 -22.68 4.92
N ASP A 234 16.63 -23.77 5.44
CA ASP A 234 15.58 -23.79 6.45
C ASP A 234 16.04 -23.16 7.76
N ASP A 235 17.26 -23.45 8.19
CA ASP A 235 17.84 -22.86 9.40
C ASP A 235 18.05 -21.34 9.24
N ALA A 236 18.56 -20.90 8.10
CA ALA A 236 18.73 -19.49 7.78
C ALA A 236 17.38 -18.74 7.81
N TRP A 237 16.32 -19.34 7.25
CA TRP A 237 14.99 -18.77 7.29
C TRP A 237 14.43 -18.69 8.72
N ARG A 238 14.53 -19.77 9.51
CA ARG A 238 14.10 -19.78 10.92
C ARG A 238 14.84 -18.75 11.76
N THR A 239 16.15 -18.61 11.54
CA THR A 239 16.97 -17.60 12.20
C THR A 239 16.48 -16.18 11.86
N ALA A 240 16.25 -15.90 10.59
CA ALA A 240 15.73 -14.59 10.15
C ALA A 240 14.38 -14.28 10.79
N LEU A 241 13.47 -15.25 10.89
CA LEU A 241 12.18 -15.09 11.57
C LEU A 241 12.34 -14.81 13.07
N ALA A 242 13.22 -15.56 13.75
CA ALA A 242 13.48 -15.37 15.18
C ALA A 242 14.04 -13.98 15.48
N LEU A 243 14.94 -13.47 14.63
CA LEU A 243 15.48 -12.13 14.74
C LEU A 243 14.40 -11.06 14.44
N ALA A 244 13.62 -11.25 13.39
CA ALA A 244 12.51 -10.35 13.07
C ALA A 244 11.46 -10.28 14.19
N ALA A 245 11.19 -11.38 14.88
CA ALA A 245 10.25 -11.43 16.00
C ALA A 245 10.70 -10.59 17.22
N THR A 246 11.98 -10.17 17.27
CA THR A 246 12.49 -9.26 18.31
C THR A 246 12.19 -7.77 18.00
N LEU A 247 11.68 -7.47 16.83
CA LEU A 247 11.31 -6.11 16.42
C LEU A 247 10.05 -5.66 17.16
N THR A 248 10.09 -4.49 17.77
CA THR A 248 8.93 -3.88 18.40
C THR A 248 8.31 -2.79 17.52
N ASP A 249 7.01 -2.54 17.67
CA ASP A 249 6.32 -1.45 16.97
C ASP A 249 6.95 -0.09 17.29
N THR A 250 7.37 0.11 18.54
CA THR A 250 8.05 1.35 18.96
C THR A 250 9.31 1.61 18.16
N GLU A 251 10.17 0.58 17.97
CA GLU A 251 11.39 0.72 17.18
C GLU A 251 11.08 0.91 15.69
N LEU A 252 10.06 0.19 15.20
CA LEU A 252 9.66 0.25 13.79
C LEU A 252 9.12 1.64 13.42
N LEU A 253 8.40 2.31 14.34
CA LEU A 253 7.80 3.63 14.14
C LEU A 253 8.68 4.80 14.59
N ASP A 254 9.84 4.55 15.18
CA ASP A 254 10.74 5.61 15.69
C ASP A 254 11.50 6.29 14.55
N ASP A 255 11.10 7.52 14.22
CA ASP A 255 11.77 8.36 13.20
C ASP A 255 13.21 8.75 13.58
N THR A 256 13.57 8.68 14.87
CA THR A 256 14.92 9.03 15.36
C THR A 256 15.91 7.86 15.19
N LEU A 257 15.40 6.63 15.07
CA LEU A 257 16.20 5.43 14.81
C LEU A 257 16.36 5.23 13.29
N PRO A 258 17.55 5.46 12.69
CA PRO A 258 17.74 5.21 11.27
C PRO A 258 17.41 3.76 10.88
N GLY A 259 16.72 3.56 9.74
CA GLY A 259 16.31 2.24 9.28
C GLY A 259 17.48 1.27 9.09
N GLU A 260 18.63 1.78 8.65
CA GLU A 260 19.87 1.00 8.53
C GLU A 260 20.37 0.49 9.88
N ARG A 261 20.28 1.31 10.93
CA ARG A 261 20.62 0.91 12.29
C ARG A 261 19.68 -0.16 12.83
N LEU A 262 18.39 -0.02 12.54
CA LEU A 262 17.40 -1.03 12.92
C LEU A 262 17.68 -2.36 12.23
N LEU A 263 17.92 -2.35 10.92
CA LEU A 263 18.27 -3.57 10.18
C LEU A 263 19.59 -4.16 10.65
N HIS A 264 20.59 -3.32 10.96
CA HIS A 264 21.85 -3.79 11.52
C HIS A 264 21.64 -4.43 12.90
N ARG A 265 20.82 -3.87 13.78
CA ARG A 265 20.48 -4.49 15.05
C ARG A 265 19.91 -5.90 14.88
N LEU A 266 19.02 -6.07 13.88
CA LEU A 266 18.36 -7.34 13.62
C LEU A 266 19.30 -8.37 12.97
N PHE A 267 20.04 -7.96 11.93
CA PHE A 267 20.62 -8.89 10.97
C PHE A 267 22.13 -8.75 10.73
N HIS A 268 22.88 -8.00 11.56
CA HIS A 268 24.32 -7.77 11.32
C HIS A 268 25.16 -9.03 11.31
N LEU A 269 24.79 -10.04 12.11
CA LEU A 269 25.49 -11.35 12.15
C LEU A 269 25.09 -12.28 10.99
N GLU A 270 24.02 -11.92 10.26
CA GLU A 270 23.44 -12.76 9.22
C GLU A 270 23.89 -12.36 7.80
N GLY A 271 24.90 -11.51 7.69
CA GLY A 271 25.41 -11.06 6.39
C GLY A 271 24.53 -10.00 5.74
N LEU A 272 23.94 -9.10 6.54
CA LEU A 272 23.09 -8.01 6.02
C LEU A 272 23.76 -7.24 4.88
N ALA A 273 23.08 -7.13 3.76
CA ALA A 273 23.41 -6.26 2.64
C ALA A 273 22.22 -5.37 2.29
N LEU A 274 22.46 -4.07 2.25
CA LEU A 274 21.43 -3.08 1.92
C LEU A 274 21.43 -2.83 0.42
N ASP A 275 20.26 -2.89 -0.19
CA ASP A 275 20.06 -2.54 -1.59
C ASP A 275 19.70 -1.06 -1.72
N ARG A 276 19.56 -0.56 -2.96
CA ARG A 276 19.20 0.84 -3.19
C ARG A 276 17.83 1.16 -2.64
N ALA A 277 17.77 2.13 -1.74
CA ALA A 277 16.51 2.64 -1.18
C ALA A 277 15.60 3.23 -2.27
N ARG A 278 14.29 3.14 -2.06
CA ARG A 278 13.28 3.74 -2.92
C ARG A 278 12.54 4.84 -2.18
N ALA A 279 12.33 5.95 -2.86
CA ALA A 279 11.53 7.04 -2.34
C ALA A 279 10.04 6.71 -2.39
N LEU A 280 9.30 7.23 -1.42
CA LEU A 280 7.84 7.28 -1.42
C LEU A 280 7.39 8.73 -1.42
N SER A 281 6.29 9.03 -2.08
CA SER A 281 5.73 10.38 -2.17
C SER A 281 4.21 10.38 -2.07
N TYR A 282 3.64 11.54 -1.83
CA TYR A 282 2.19 11.73 -1.82
C TYR A 282 1.62 11.50 -3.22
N GLY A 283 0.69 10.56 -3.38
CA GLY A 283 0.30 9.99 -4.67
C GLY A 283 -1.12 10.30 -5.15
N CYS A 284 -1.87 11.22 -4.52
CA CYS A 284 -3.18 11.56 -5.05
C CYS A 284 -3.08 12.24 -6.42
N ARG A 285 -3.85 11.74 -7.38
CA ARG A 285 -3.82 12.14 -8.81
C ARG A 285 -5.13 12.81 -9.26
N CYS A 286 -5.97 13.30 -8.33
CA CYS A 286 -7.19 14.00 -8.67
C CYS A 286 -6.88 15.36 -9.28
N SER A 287 -7.73 15.81 -10.19
CA SER A 287 -7.74 17.16 -10.76
C SER A 287 -9.14 17.50 -11.22
N ARG A 288 -9.46 18.79 -11.34
CA ARG A 288 -10.75 19.26 -11.88
C ARG A 288 -11.02 18.64 -13.26
N ALA A 289 -10.05 18.67 -14.16
CA ALA A 289 -10.18 18.12 -15.51
C ALA A 289 -10.52 16.62 -15.49
N ARG A 290 -9.87 15.85 -14.61
CA ARG A 290 -10.15 14.41 -14.50
C ARG A 290 -11.54 14.11 -13.97
N LEU A 291 -12.01 14.88 -12.98
CA LEU A 291 -13.34 14.71 -12.41
C LEU A 291 -14.43 15.22 -13.37
N SER A 292 -14.18 16.30 -14.10
CA SER A 292 -15.05 16.76 -15.18
C SER A 292 -15.22 15.69 -16.26
N GLY A 293 -14.13 14.99 -16.63
CA GLY A 293 -14.19 13.86 -17.57
C GLY A 293 -15.03 12.69 -17.05
N VAL A 294 -15.03 12.46 -15.74
CA VAL A 294 -15.92 11.45 -15.12
C VAL A 294 -17.37 11.91 -15.20
N LEU A 295 -17.65 13.18 -14.87
CA LEU A 295 -19.01 13.75 -14.94
C LEU A 295 -19.56 13.73 -16.37
N ALA A 296 -18.73 14.01 -17.37
CA ALA A 296 -19.14 13.98 -18.76
C ALA A 296 -19.63 12.58 -19.24
N GLY A 297 -19.29 11.52 -18.51
CA GLY A 297 -19.78 10.16 -18.79
C GLY A 297 -21.20 9.87 -18.28
N PHE A 298 -21.81 10.77 -17.49
CA PHE A 298 -23.17 10.59 -16.98
C PHE A 298 -24.21 11.20 -17.94
N GLY A 299 -25.43 10.65 -17.90
CA GLY A 299 -26.58 11.18 -18.62
C GLY A 299 -27.02 12.55 -18.07
N ALA A 300 -27.74 13.33 -18.85
CA ALA A 300 -28.21 14.63 -18.44
C ALA A 300 -29.11 14.57 -17.19
N ASP A 301 -30.02 13.59 -17.14
CA ASP A 301 -30.91 13.36 -16.02
C ASP A 301 -30.16 13.02 -14.72
N ASP A 302 -29.11 12.19 -14.82
CA ASP A 302 -28.26 11.84 -13.67
C ASP A 302 -27.53 13.07 -13.14
N LEU A 303 -26.96 13.89 -14.05
CA LEU A 303 -26.27 15.12 -13.70
C LEU A 303 -27.21 16.12 -13.03
N ASP A 304 -28.48 16.22 -13.51
CA ASP A 304 -29.47 17.11 -12.93
C ASP A 304 -29.89 16.65 -11.52
N HIS A 305 -29.96 15.32 -11.28
CA HIS A 305 -30.19 14.76 -9.95
C HIS A 305 -29.00 14.93 -8.99
N MET A 306 -27.77 14.98 -9.51
CA MET A 306 -26.56 15.22 -8.72
C MET A 306 -26.37 16.69 -8.35
N ALA A 307 -27.07 17.61 -9.04
CA ALA A 307 -26.89 19.03 -8.84
C ALA A 307 -27.79 19.55 -7.69
N GLU A 308 -27.16 20.17 -6.71
CA GLU A 308 -27.81 20.93 -5.66
C GLU A 308 -27.62 22.42 -5.97
N ASP A 309 -28.70 23.17 -6.11
CA ASP A 309 -28.69 24.59 -6.50
C ASP A 309 -27.84 24.87 -7.78
N GLY A 310 -27.89 23.97 -8.74
CA GLY A 310 -27.16 24.08 -10.01
C GLY A 310 -25.65 23.72 -9.90
N VAL A 311 -25.19 23.22 -8.76
CA VAL A 311 -23.80 22.87 -8.51
C VAL A 311 -23.66 21.38 -8.19
N ILE A 312 -22.76 20.69 -8.90
CA ILE A 312 -22.38 19.30 -8.59
C ILE A 312 -21.09 19.32 -7.76
N THR A 313 -21.11 18.69 -6.59
CA THR A 313 -19.93 18.54 -5.74
C THR A 313 -19.41 17.12 -5.85
N MET A 314 -18.14 16.96 -6.27
CA MET A 314 -17.44 15.68 -6.28
C MET A 314 -16.29 15.70 -5.28
N THR A 315 -16.27 14.73 -4.36
CA THR A 315 -15.19 14.58 -3.38
C THR A 315 -14.26 13.45 -3.82
N CYS A 316 -12.94 13.72 -3.81
CA CYS A 316 -11.95 12.71 -4.11
C CYS A 316 -11.82 11.76 -2.90
N GLU A 317 -12.14 10.49 -3.06
CA GLU A 317 -12.04 9.46 -2.03
C GLU A 317 -10.61 9.34 -1.41
N PHE A 318 -9.55 9.63 -2.18
CA PHE A 318 -8.18 9.50 -1.68
C PHE A 318 -7.69 10.69 -0.84
N CYS A 319 -8.06 11.91 -1.17
CA CYS A 319 -7.55 13.09 -0.48
C CYS A 319 -8.63 13.93 0.20
N ASN A 320 -9.88 13.47 0.12
CA ASN A 320 -11.05 14.10 0.71
C ASN A 320 -11.25 15.59 0.31
N LEU A 321 -10.77 15.97 -0.89
CA LEU A 321 -10.97 17.32 -1.43
C LEU A 321 -12.21 17.36 -2.29
N GLY A 322 -13.09 18.33 -1.99
CA GLY A 322 -14.29 18.62 -2.77
C GLY A 322 -13.99 19.54 -3.96
N PHE A 323 -14.53 19.18 -5.12
CA PHE A 323 -14.50 19.96 -6.36
C PHE A 323 -15.95 20.33 -6.70
N ARG A 324 -16.18 21.61 -6.97
CA ARG A 324 -17.50 22.10 -7.31
C ARG A 324 -17.54 22.40 -8.82
N PHE A 325 -18.58 21.95 -9.49
CA PHE A 325 -18.81 22.12 -10.92
C PHE A 325 -20.17 22.76 -11.13
N ASP A 326 -20.24 23.83 -11.89
CA ASP A 326 -21.52 24.35 -12.32
C ASP A 326 -22.15 23.36 -13.31
N ARG A 327 -23.39 22.98 -13.08
CA ARG A 327 -24.09 22.00 -13.94
C ARG A 327 -24.11 22.41 -15.40
N SER A 328 -24.23 23.72 -15.66
CA SER A 328 -24.21 24.29 -17.02
C SER A 328 -22.89 24.10 -17.77
N ASP A 329 -21.78 23.91 -17.03
CA ASP A 329 -20.45 23.76 -17.61
C ASP A 329 -20.13 22.29 -17.99
N ILE A 330 -20.98 21.35 -17.52
CA ILE A 330 -20.82 19.92 -17.80
C ILE A 330 -21.68 19.56 -19.01
N THR A 331 -21.01 19.26 -20.13
CA THR A 331 -21.63 18.67 -21.28
C THR A 331 -21.81 17.18 -21.08
N SER A 332 -23.07 16.70 -21.06
CA SER A 332 -23.36 15.27 -20.98
C SER A 332 -22.88 14.56 -22.24
N ALA A 333 -22.43 13.29 -22.11
CA ALA A 333 -22.31 12.42 -23.26
C ALA A 333 -23.70 12.27 -23.90
N GLU A 334 -23.89 12.74 -25.11
CA GLU A 334 -25.07 12.41 -25.89
C GLU A 334 -25.10 10.89 -26.02
N GLN A 335 -26.24 10.29 -25.65
CA GLN A 335 -26.46 8.87 -25.86
C GLN A 335 -26.43 8.62 -27.37
N GLY A 336 -25.31 8.09 -27.88
CA GLY A 336 -25.14 7.60 -29.22
C GLY A 336 -25.55 6.12 -29.33
#